data_aef916e276fb200f50801e952c1b254d
#
_entry.id   aef916e276fb200f50801e952c1b254d
#
_cell.length_a   1.000
_cell.length_b   1.000
_cell.length_c   1.000
_cell.angle_alpha   90.00
_cell.angle_beta   90.00
_cell.angle_gamma   90.00
#
_symmetry.space_group_name_H-M   'P 1'
#
loop_
_entity.id
_entity.type
_entity.pdbx_description
1 polymer ?
#
loop_
_entity_poly.entity_id
_entity_poly.type
_entity_poly.pdbx_seq_one_letter_code
_entity_poly.pdbx_strand_id
1 'polypeptide(L)'
;MNTPRYIRTVTATLAGIAALLTAGCTTTNLCQLRDSNTGQLIPPTFTGTLGTAEVKKGLERPVTLLSVNTTTCEGFDRVVFEFNTPATPGYHVSYIDKPVRQCASGQTVPVAGDAWLEVRMIPAQAHTDAGQPTIAQTNRTVNLTNLRQLVQTCDFEGHVTWVLGVGNPKRFRVVELTNPSRIVVDVKH
;
A
#
# COMPACT_ATOMS: atom_id res chain seq x y z
N MET A 1 -38.71 60.50 -53.80
CA MET A 1 -37.99 59.27 -54.17
C MET A 1 -37.24 58.80 -52.90
N ASN A 2 -37.84 57.87 -52.20
CA ASN A 2 -37.31 57.34 -50.94
C ASN A 2 -36.69 55.95 -51.16
N THR A 3 -35.39 55.82 -50.94
CA THR A 3 -34.71 54.53 -50.98
C THR A 3 -34.66 53.91 -49.55
N PRO A 4 -35.07 52.64 -49.34
CA PRO A 4 -35.00 52.01 -48.03
C PRO A 4 -33.58 51.50 -47.76
N ARG A 5 -33.10 51.80 -46.55
CA ARG A 5 -31.85 51.25 -46.00
C ARG A 5 -32.08 49.82 -45.48
N TYR A 6 -31.37 48.89 -46.02
CA TYR A 6 -31.34 47.51 -45.59
C TYR A 6 -30.38 47.39 -44.35
N ILE A 7 -30.95 47.01 -43.20
CA ILE A 7 -30.19 46.68 -42.00
C ILE A 7 -29.83 45.20 -42.07
N ARG A 8 -28.54 44.91 -42.18
CA ARG A 8 -28.04 43.52 -42.08
C ARG A 8 -27.82 43.19 -40.58
N THR A 9 -28.66 42.30 -40.08
CA THR A 9 -28.49 41.67 -38.78
C THR A 9 -27.39 40.62 -38.87
N VAL A 10 -26.28 40.78 -38.13
CA VAL A 10 -25.23 39.81 -37.99
C VAL A 10 -25.56 38.95 -36.77
N THR A 11 -25.97 37.72 -37.00
CA THR A 11 -26.17 36.70 -35.97
C THR A 11 -24.83 36.08 -35.62
N ALA A 12 -24.30 36.39 -34.47
CA ALA A 12 -23.10 35.75 -33.94
C ALA A 12 -23.51 34.42 -33.28
N THR A 13 -23.12 33.31 -33.87
CA THR A 13 -23.29 31.97 -33.31
C THR A 13 -22.16 31.74 -32.32
N LEU A 14 -22.45 31.71 -31.01
CA LEU A 14 -21.53 31.23 -29.98
C LEU A 14 -21.49 29.69 -30.06
N ALA A 15 -20.39 29.16 -30.56
CA ALA A 15 -20.06 27.74 -30.42
C ALA A 15 -19.54 27.48 -29.01
N GLY A 16 -20.39 26.93 -28.14
CA GLY A 16 -19.99 26.47 -26.81
C GLY A 16 -19.13 25.23 -26.93
N ILE A 17 -17.85 25.33 -26.59
CA ILE A 17 -16.97 24.18 -26.43
C ILE A 17 -17.29 23.57 -25.06
N ALA A 18 -18.07 22.48 -25.06
CA ALA A 18 -18.24 21.66 -23.87
C ALA A 18 -16.96 20.85 -23.64
N ALA A 19 -16.14 21.29 -22.70
CA ALA A 19 -15.01 20.50 -22.22
C ALA A 19 -15.55 19.31 -21.42
N LEU A 20 -15.55 18.12 -22.02
CA LEU A 20 -15.76 16.88 -21.30
C LEU A 20 -14.57 16.67 -20.34
N LEU A 21 -14.78 16.95 -19.08
CA LEU A 21 -13.90 16.50 -17.99
C LEU A 21 -14.09 14.99 -17.86
N THR A 22 -13.29 14.20 -18.55
CA THR A 22 -13.15 12.77 -18.26
C THR A 22 -12.43 12.67 -16.90
N ALA A 23 -13.18 12.34 -15.85
CA ALA A 23 -12.60 11.90 -14.59
C ALA A 23 -11.87 10.59 -14.84
N GLY A 24 -10.61 10.68 -15.26
CA GLY A 24 -9.73 9.54 -15.39
C GLY A 24 -9.53 8.93 -14.02
N CYS A 25 -10.04 7.72 -13.81
CA CYS A 25 -9.69 6.90 -12.68
C CYS A 25 -8.19 6.59 -12.80
N THR A 26 -7.35 7.38 -12.14
CA THR A 26 -5.91 7.15 -12.10
C THR A 26 -5.65 5.93 -11.24
N THR A 27 -5.58 4.74 -11.86
CA THR A 27 -5.06 3.55 -11.20
C THR A 27 -3.62 3.84 -10.77
N THR A 28 -3.41 3.98 -9.47
CA THR A 28 -2.06 4.21 -8.92
C THR A 28 -1.15 3.04 -9.33
N ASN A 29 -0.14 3.32 -10.14
CA ASN A 29 0.86 2.30 -10.50
C ASN A 29 1.75 2.03 -9.29
N LEU A 30 1.50 0.93 -8.59
CA LEU A 30 2.23 0.56 -7.38
C LEU A 30 3.74 0.34 -7.61
N CYS A 31 4.17 0.08 -8.84
CA CYS A 31 5.61 -0.03 -9.14
C CYS A 31 6.30 1.33 -9.25
N GLN A 32 5.53 2.41 -9.46
CA GLN A 32 6.04 3.78 -9.63
C GLN A 32 5.61 4.70 -8.48
N LEU A 33 5.60 4.19 -7.27
CA LEU A 33 5.27 5.00 -6.09
C LEU A 33 6.29 6.11 -5.88
N ARG A 34 5.78 7.29 -5.55
CA ARG A 34 6.56 8.47 -5.19
C ARG A 34 6.23 8.90 -3.77
N ASP A 35 7.20 9.43 -3.09
CA ASP A 35 6.97 10.22 -1.91
C ASP A 35 6.33 11.55 -2.33
N SER A 36 5.16 11.87 -1.79
CA SER A 36 4.39 13.04 -2.20
C SER A 36 5.00 14.36 -1.72
N ASN A 37 5.81 14.34 -0.65
CA ASN A 37 6.46 15.55 -0.14
C ASN A 37 7.70 15.90 -0.96
N THR A 38 8.49 14.90 -1.35
CA THR A 38 9.75 15.11 -2.07
C THR A 38 9.63 14.91 -3.58
N GLY A 39 8.51 14.30 -4.06
CA GLY A 39 8.33 13.87 -5.44
C GLY A 39 9.27 12.73 -5.86
N GLN A 40 10.10 12.23 -4.94
CA GLN A 40 11.10 11.21 -5.21
C GLN A 40 10.44 9.86 -5.51
N LEU A 41 10.79 9.26 -6.63
CA LEU A 41 10.39 7.89 -6.98
C LEU A 41 11.14 6.88 -6.11
N ILE A 42 10.47 5.84 -5.61
CA ILE A 42 11.17 4.70 -5.04
C ILE A 42 11.98 4.03 -6.17
N PRO A 43 13.32 3.95 -6.06
CA PRO A 43 14.13 3.35 -7.12
C PRO A 43 13.71 1.90 -7.36
N PRO A 44 13.65 1.42 -8.62
CA PRO A 44 13.31 0.03 -8.91
C PRO A 44 14.41 -0.94 -8.44
N THR A 45 15.67 -0.48 -8.45
CA THR A 45 16.82 -1.29 -8.03
C THR A 45 17.16 -1.05 -6.56
N PHE A 46 17.50 -2.12 -5.83
CA PHE A 46 17.95 -2.02 -4.44
C PHE A 46 18.82 -3.22 -4.06
N THR A 47 19.69 -3.01 -3.07
CA THR A 47 20.51 -4.10 -2.52
C THR A 47 19.66 -4.99 -1.59
N GLY A 48 18.92 -4.39 -0.65
CA GLY A 48 18.12 -5.08 0.34
C GLY A 48 18.92 -5.88 1.37
N THR A 49 18.20 -6.54 2.30
CA THR A 49 18.77 -7.38 3.36
C THR A 49 18.08 -8.74 3.42
N LEU A 50 18.74 -9.74 4.00
CA LEU A 50 18.14 -11.00 4.50
C LEU A 50 17.98 -10.99 6.01
N GLY A 51 18.58 -10.00 6.68
CA GLY A 51 18.48 -9.79 8.11
C GLY A 51 17.21 -9.03 8.50
N THR A 52 17.30 -8.22 9.53
CA THR A 52 16.19 -7.42 10.06
C THR A 52 16.21 -5.99 9.51
N ALA A 53 15.03 -5.44 9.20
CA ALA A 53 14.80 -4.02 9.03
C ALA A 53 13.87 -3.53 10.16
N GLU A 54 14.31 -2.56 10.95
CA GLU A 54 13.56 -2.09 12.11
C GLU A 54 13.61 -0.56 12.21
N VAL A 55 12.46 0.04 12.52
CA VAL A 55 12.32 1.44 12.93
C VAL A 55 11.37 1.50 14.12
N LYS A 56 11.81 2.11 15.22
CA LYS A 56 10.99 2.33 16.41
C LYS A 56 10.42 3.73 16.39
N LYS A 57 9.12 3.88 16.64
CA LYS A 57 8.43 5.16 16.75
C LYS A 57 7.57 5.22 18.00
N GLY A 58 7.67 6.31 18.73
CA GLY A 58 6.85 6.58 19.92
C GLY A 58 5.62 7.41 19.56
N LEU A 59 4.67 6.84 18.81
CA LEU A 59 3.41 7.50 18.55
C LEU A 59 2.49 7.35 19.76
N GLU A 60 1.78 8.42 20.12
CA GLU A 60 0.87 8.44 21.28
C GLU A 60 -0.37 7.54 21.10
N ARG A 61 -0.77 7.31 19.87
CA ARG A 61 -1.93 6.50 19.50
C ARG A 61 -1.60 5.56 18.34
N PRO A 62 -2.25 4.39 18.27
CA PRO A 62 -2.14 3.53 17.11
C PRO A 62 -2.63 4.22 15.84
N VAL A 63 -1.91 4.00 14.75
CA VAL A 63 -2.37 4.41 13.40
C VAL A 63 -3.19 3.29 12.81
N THR A 64 -4.25 3.64 12.06
CA THR A 64 -5.15 2.65 11.48
C THR A 64 -4.66 2.25 10.07
N LEU A 65 -4.43 0.95 9.86
CA LEU A 65 -4.15 0.37 8.56
C LEU A 65 -5.43 0.38 7.72
N LEU A 66 -5.40 1.04 6.57
CA LEU A 66 -6.56 1.21 5.67
C LEU A 66 -6.59 0.20 4.53
N SER A 67 -5.42 -0.15 4.02
CA SER A 67 -5.33 -1.08 2.89
C SER A 67 -4.00 -1.85 2.88
N VAL A 68 -4.03 -3.04 2.27
CA VAL A 68 -2.85 -3.84 1.94
C VAL A 68 -2.94 -4.21 0.47
N ASN A 69 -2.03 -3.69 -0.34
CA ASN A 69 -2.01 -3.91 -1.78
C ASN A 69 -0.73 -4.60 -2.22
N THR A 70 -0.80 -5.39 -3.29
CA THR A 70 0.35 -6.14 -3.81
C THR A 70 0.45 -6.01 -5.31
N THR A 71 1.67 -6.05 -5.82
CA THR A 71 1.95 -6.11 -7.26
C THR A 71 3.30 -6.75 -7.53
N THR A 72 3.47 -7.32 -8.73
CA THR A 72 4.79 -7.69 -9.24
C THR A 72 5.37 -6.51 -10.02
N CYS A 73 6.61 -6.16 -9.72
CA CYS A 73 7.41 -5.17 -10.43
C CYS A 73 8.63 -5.85 -11.08
N GLU A 74 9.41 -5.10 -11.85
CA GLU A 74 10.63 -5.63 -12.46
C GLU A 74 11.68 -5.97 -11.39
N GLY A 75 11.92 -7.26 -11.17
CA GLY A 75 12.93 -7.79 -10.24
C GLY A 75 12.48 -7.88 -8.77
N PHE A 76 11.22 -7.57 -8.43
CA PHE A 76 10.70 -7.71 -7.08
C PHE A 76 9.17 -7.74 -7.01
N ASP A 77 8.64 -8.39 -5.99
CA ASP A 77 7.23 -8.26 -5.60
C ASP A 77 7.10 -7.19 -4.51
N ARG A 78 6.04 -6.39 -4.56
CA ARG A 78 5.78 -5.26 -3.66
C ARG A 78 4.52 -5.48 -2.86
N VAL A 79 4.60 -5.19 -1.56
CA VAL A 79 3.47 -5.08 -0.64
C VAL A 79 3.42 -3.64 -0.13
N VAL A 80 2.23 -3.01 -0.16
CA VAL A 80 2.00 -1.64 0.29
C VAL A 80 0.97 -1.65 1.40
N PHE A 81 1.36 -1.22 2.59
CA PHE A 81 0.51 -0.98 3.75
C PHE A 81 0.22 0.51 3.84
N GLU A 82 -1.03 0.94 3.72
CA GLU A 82 -1.44 2.36 3.74
C GLU A 82 -2.20 2.68 5.03
N PHE A 83 -1.91 3.84 5.64
CA PHE A 83 -2.44 4.27 6.93
C PHE A 83 -3.27 5.54 6.83
N ASN A 84 -4.13 5.76 7.83
CA ASN A 84 -5.07 6.87 7.92
C ASN A 84 -4.48 8.21 8.36
N THR A 85 -3.23 8.24 8.80
CA THR A 85 -2.55 9.43 9.34
C THR A 85 -1.33 9.79 8.49
N PRO A 86 -0.77 11.01 8.58
CA PRO A 86 0.47 11.39 7.90
C PRO A 86 1.70 10.62 8.40
N ALA A 87 1.63 10.01 9.60
CA ALA A 87 2.74 9.26 10.18
C ALA A 87 2.59 7.76 9.92
N THR A 88 3.69 7.08 9.58
CA THR A 88 3.77 5.63 9.59
C THR A 88 4.04 5.12 11.01
N PRO A 89 3.58 3.92 11.39
CA PRO A 89 4.00 3.29 12.65
C PRO A 89 5.48 2.91 12.60
N GLY A 90 6.04 2.55 13.75
CA GLY A 90 7.28 1.77 13.79
C GLY A 90 7.05 0.39 13.18
N TYR A 91 8.14 -0.25 12.73
CA TYR A 91 8.05 -1.59 12.17
C TYR A 91 9.26 -2.44 12.52
N HIS A 92 9.04 -3.74 12.49
CA HIS A 92 10.07 -4.77 12.52
C HIS A 92 9.75 -5.78 11.41
N VAL A 93 10.70 -5.97 10.48
CA VAL A 93 10.54 -6.89 9.35
C VAL A 93 11.72 -7.86 9.33
N SER A 94 11.43 -9.15 9.41
CA SER A 94 12.44 -10.20 9.40
C SER A 94 11.84 -11.54 8.94
N TYR A 95 12.66 -12.43 8.40
CA TYR A 95 12.25 -13.81 8.20
C TYR A 95 12.09 -14.53 9.55
N ILE A 96 11.05 -15.35 9.65
CA ILE A 96 10.73 -16.17 10.83
C ILE A 96 10.68 -17.65 10.46
N ASP A 97 10.84 -18.49 11.47
CA ASP A 97 10.72 -19.95 11.36
C ASP A 97 9.26 -20.40 11.54
N LYS A 98 8.95 -21.63 11.10
CA LYS A 98 7.69 -22.30 11.42
C LYS A 98 7.65 -22.76 12.88
N PRO A 99 6.47 -22.87 13.48
CA PRO A 99 5.15 -22.58 12.93
C PRO A 99 4.79 -21.10 13.04
N VAL A 100 4.14 -20.55 12.01
CA VAL A 100 3.48 -19.23 12.10
C VAL A 100 2.30 -19.33 13.07
N ARG A 101 2.12 -18.34 13.94
CA ARG A 101 1.09 -18.38 14.98
C ARG A 101 0.28 -17.08 15.04
N GLN A 102 -0.99 -17.19 15.41
CA GLN A 102 -1.83 -16.06 15.83
C GLN A 102 -1.31 -15.49 17.15
N CYS A 103 -1.25 -14.16 17.28
CA CYS A 103 -0.69 -13.49 18.46
C CYS A 103 -1.50 -13.73 19.73
N ALA A 104 -2.83 -13.70 19.66
CA ALA A 104 -3.68 -13.81 20.84
C ALA A 104 -3.89 -15.27 21.30
N SER A 105 -4.14 -16.19 20.36
CA SER A 105 -4.47 -17.59 20.68
C SER A 105 -3.29 -18.54 20.68
N GLY A 106 -2.18 -18.14 20.05
CA GLY A 106 -1.02 -19.02 19.79
C GLY A 106 -1.29 -20.15 18.79
N GLN A 107 -2.48 -20.18 18.18
CA GLN A 107 -2.87 -21.20 17.22
C GLN A 107 -1.98 -21.12 15.95
N THR A 108 -1.59 -22.27 15.46
CA THR A 108 -0.82 -22.37 14.20
C THR A 108 -1.66 -21.93 13.02
N VAL A 109 -1.08 -21.10 12.17
CA VAL A 109 -1.68 -20.61 10.92
C VAL A 109 -0.90 -21.17 9.74
N PRO A 110 -1.55 -21.91 8.83
CA PRO A 110 -0.90 -22.34 7.61
C PRO A 110 -0.67 -21.13 6.71
N VAL A 111 0.57 -20.93 6.28
CA VAL A 111 0.97 -19.88 5.32
C VAL A 111 1.74 -20.57 4.18
N ALA A 112 1.26 -20.40 2.96
CA ALA A 112 1.88 -20.96 1.75
C ALA A 112 3.27 -20.35 1.50
N GLY A 113 4.19 -21.14 0.97
CA GLY A 113 5.56 -20.76 0.65
C GLY A 113 6.59 -21.58 1.42
N ASP A 114 7.86 -21.36 1.09
CA ASP A 114 9.01 -22.05 1.67
C ASP A 114 9.77 -21.20 2.67
N ALA A 115 9.44 -19.90 2.75
CA ALA A 115 9.94 -18.97 3.76
C ALA A 115 8.86 -17.92 4.12
N TRP A 116 8.99 -17.34 5.32
CA TRP A 116 7.97 -16.46 5.91
C TRP A 116 8.60 -15.15 6.36
N LEU A 117 8.27 -14.05 5.67
CA LEU A 117 8.69 -12.70 6.05
C LEU A 117 7.60 -12.07 6.92
N GLU A 118 7.89 -11.89 8.21
CA GLU A 118 7.01 -11.21 9.14
C GLU A 118 7.16 -9.70 9.02
N VAL A 119 6.04 -8.99 8.95
CA VAL A 119 5.96 -7.52 8.98
C VAL A 119 5.13 -7.14 10.20
N ARG A 120 5.78 -6.70 11.26
CA ARG A 120 5.15 -6.23 12.49
C ARG A 120 5.16 -4.72 12.53
N MET A 121 4.02 -4.10 12.83
CA MET A 121 3.80 -2.65 12.83
C MET A 121 3.28 -2.23 14.21
N ILE A 122 3.93 -1.22 14.85
CA ILE A 122 3.68 -0.78 16.22
C ILE A 122 3.96 0.72 16.37
N PRO A 123 3.06 1.52 16.96
CA PRO A 123 1.68 1.18 17.32
C PRO A 123 0.76 1.27 16.08
N ALA A 124 -0.01 0.23 15.83
CA ALA A 124 -0.95 0.15 14.72
C ALA A 124 -2.18 -0.69 15.07
N GLN A 125 -3.28 -0.45 14.36
CA GLN A 125 -4.50 -1.25 14.41
C GLN A 125 -5.06 -1.46 12.99
N ALA A 126 -5.76 -2.56 12.74
CA ALA A 126 -6.44 -2.86 11.48
C ALA A 126 -7.98 -2.88 11.66
N HIS A 127 -8.47 -2.09 12.61
CA HIS A 127 -9.89 -1.87 12.92
C HIS A 127 -10.13 -0.40 13.25
N THR A 128 -11.38 0.03 13.20
CA THR A 128 -11.82 1.36 13.65
C THR A 128 -11.91 1.40 15.17
N ASP A 129 -12.05 2.59 15.76
CA ASP A 129 -12.27 2.75 17.21
C ASP A 129 -13.57 2.07 17.68
N ALA A 130 -14.51 1.79 16.77
CA ALA A 130 -15.71 1.00 17.02
C ALA A 130 -15.50 -0.52 16.87
N GLY A 131 -14.26 -0.97 16.67
CA GLY A 131 -13.91 -2.40 16.52
C GLY A 131 -14.23 -3.00 15.15
N GLN A 132 -14.62 -2.19 14.14
CA GLN A 132 -14.90 -2.71 12.81
C GLN A 132 -13.61 -2.93 12.02
N PRO A 133 -13.38 -4.13 11.45
CA PRO A 133 -12.19 -4.40 10.64
C PRO A 133 -12.08 -3.42 9.45
N THR A 134 -10.89 -2.90 9.20
CA THR A 134 -10.59 -2.05 8.03
C THR A 134 -10.10 -2.86 6.84
N ILE A 135 -9.60 -4.07 7.08
CA ILE A 135 -9.10 -4.99 6.05
C ILE A 135 -10.06 -6.15 5.89
N ALA A 136 -10.74 -6.23 4.75
CA ALA A 136 -11.74 -7.27 4.49
C ALA A 136 -11.13 -8.67 4.28
N GLN A 137 -9.92 -8.74 3.72
CA GLN A 137 -9.24 -10.01 3.40
C GLN A 137 -7.94 -10.12 4.17
N THR A 138 -7.99 -10.75 5.34
CA THR A 138 -6.85 -10.96 6.23
C THR A 138 -6.03 -12.20 5.91
N ASN A 139 -6.51 -13.05 5.01
CA ASN A 139 -5.81 -14.22 4.46
C ASN A 139 -6.05 -14.25 2.95
N ARG A 140 -4.99 -14.08 2.17
CA ARG A 140 -5.10 -13.86 0.74
C ARG A 140 -3.96 -14.51 -0.03
N THR A 141 -4.28 -15.48 -0.89
CA THR A 141 -3.36 -16.02 -1.88
C THR A 141 -3.17 -15.00 -3.02
N VAL A 142 -1.94 -14.71 -3.40
CA VAL A 142 -1.62 -13.69 -4.41
C VAL A 142 -0.85 -14.24 -5.61
N ASN A 143 -0.09 -15.34 -5.45
CA ASN A 143 0.64 -16.03 -6.52
C ASN A 143 1.46 -15.10 -7.43
N LEU A 144 2.20 -14.16 -6.83
CA LEU A 144 3.16 -13.31 -7.53
C LEU A 144 4.46 -14.08 -7.82
N THR A 145 5.47 -13.45 -8.38
CA THR A 145 6.71 -14.14 -8.80
C THR A 145 7.41 -14.87 -7.65
N ASN A 146 7.51 -14.25 -6.47
CA ASN A 146 8.05 -14.87 -5.25
C ASN A 146 7.03 -14.91 -4.11
N LEU A 147 6.17 -13.89 -3.99
CA LEU A 147 5.14 -13.80 -2.96
C LEU A 147 3.96 -14.73 -3.28
N ARG A 148 3.58 -15.60 -2.33
CA ARG A 148 2.52 -16.62 -2.48
C ARG A 148 1.24 -16.25 -1.75
N GLN A 149 1.39 -15.78 -0.53
CA GLN A 149 0.25 -15.51 0.36
C GLN A 149 0.57 -14.40 1.34
N LEU A 150 -0.45 -13.65 1.73
CA LEU A 150 -0.42 -12.71 2.86
C LEU A 150 -1.42 -13.17 3.90
N VAL A 151 -1.00 -13.20 5.16
CA VAL A 151 -1.86 -13.57 6.29
C VAL A 151 -1.65 -12.57 7.42
N GLN A 152 -2.72 -11.95 7.89
CA GLN A 152 -2.70 -11.17 9.12
C GLN A 152 -2.73 -12.13 10.31
N THR A 153 -1.70 -12.06 11.14
CA THR A 153 -1.57 -12.93 12.32
C THR A 153 -1.80 -12.20 13.63
N CYS A 154 -1.85 -10.88 13.60
CA CYS A 154 -2.15 -10.05 14.76
C CYS A 154 -2.87 -8.77 14.37
N ASP A 155 -3.88 -8.41 15.17
CA ASP A 155 -4.49 -7.09 15.29
C ASP A 155 -4.98 -6.96 16.73
N PHE A 156 -4.04 -6.70 17.65
CA PHE A 156 -4.31 -6.71 19.07
C PHE A 156 -3.33 -5.81 19.84
N GLU A 157 -3.82 -5.05 20.81
CA GLU A 157 -3.03 -4.19 21.72
C GLU A 157 -2.03 -3.26 20.99
N GLY A 158 -2.46 -2.65 19.91
CA GLY A 158 -1.61 -1.74 19.12
C GLY A 158 -0.56 -2.44 18.26
N HIS A 159 -0.69 -3.74 18.05
CA HIS A 159 0.18 -4.54 17.19
C HIS A 159 -0.59 -5.04 15.98
N VAL A 160 -0.13 -4.70 14.79
CA VAL A 160 -0.60 -5.32 13.54
C VAL A 160 0.54 -6.11 12.93
N THR A 161 0.32 -7.41 12.72
CA THR A 161 1.33 -8.28 12.12
C THR A 161 0.78 -9.00 10.89
N TRP A 162 1.56 -8.95 9.82
CA TRP A 162 1.33 -9.71 8.60
C TRP A 162 2.50 -10.65 8.35
N VAL A 163 2.19 -11.85 7.88
CA VAL A 163 3.18 -12.81 7.41
C VAL A 163 3.04 -12.96 5.90
N LEU A 164 4.13 -12.70 5.21
CA LEU A 164 4.28 -12.82 3.77
C LEU A 164 4.92 -14.18 3.48
N GLY A 165 4.15 -15.12 2.97
CA GLY A 165 4.66 -16.40 2.52
C GLY A 165 5.33 -16.26 1.15
N VAL A 166 6.58 -16.61 1.04
CA VAL A 166 7.38 -16.48 -0.19
C VAL A 166 7.91 -17.84 -0.64
N GLY A 167 8.08 -18.02 -1.96
CA GLY A 167 8.60 -19.27 -2.53
C GLY A 167 10.08 -19.51 -2.22
N ASN A 168 10.85 -18.44 -1.99
CA ASN A 168 12.25 -18.52 -1.57
C ASN A 168 12.61 -17.30 -0.70
N PRO A 169 13.48 -17.46 0.32
CA PRO A 169 13.98 -16.32 1.07
C PRO A 169 14.89 -15.49 0.14
N LYS A 170 14.47 -14.28 -0.14
CA LYS A 170 15.22 -13.31 -0.96
C LYS A 170 15.43 -12.03 -0.17
N ARG A 171 16.40 -11.22 -0.62
CA ARG A 171 16.63 -9.91 -0.03
C ARG A 171 15.38 -9.04 -0.17
N PHE A 172 15.07 -8.31 0.89
CA PHE A 172 13.95 -7.36 0.93
C PHE A 172 14.45 -5.98 1.35
N ARG A 173 13.64 -4.97 1.08
CA ARG A 173 13.78 -3.62 1.65
C ARG A 173 12.44 -3.14 2.18
N VAL A 174 12.50 -2.18 3.09
CA VAL A 174 11.35 -1.42 3.58
C VAL A 174 11.56 0.04 3.24
N VAL A 175 10.51 0.69 2.74
CA VAL A 175 10.51 2.13 2.42
C VAL A 175 9.28 2.77 3.05
N GLU A 176 9.47 3.89 3.72
CA GLU A 176 8.38 4.72 4.22
C GLU A 176 8.05 5.81 3.19
N LEU A 177 6.77 6.05 2.97
CA LEU A 177 6.27 7.15 2.16
C LEU A 177 5.29 7.98 2.98
N THR A 178 5.18 9.26 2.63
CA THR A 178 4.22 10.19 3.21
C THR A 178 3.18 10.64 2.17
N ASN A 179 2.00 11.10 2.63
CA ASN A 179 0.92 11.67 1.84
C ASN A 179 0.46 10.83 0.61
N PRO A 180 -0.24 9.71 0.78
CA PRO A 180 -0.62 9.10 2.05
C PRO A 180 0.55 8.32 2.68
N SER A 181 0.50 8.15 4.00
CA SER A 181 1.56 7.42 4.69
C SER A 181 1.49 5.93 4.38
N ARG A 182 2.65 5.35 4.03
CA ARG A 182 2.75 3.94 3.62
C ARG A 182 4.04 3.32 4.12
N ILE A 183 3.94 2.08 4.52
CA ILE A 183 5.09 1.17 4.61
C ILE A 183 5.06 0.30 3.36
N VAL A 184 6.14 0.32 2.60
CA VAL A 184 6.32 -0.45 1.37
C VAL A 184 7.38 -1.51 1.62
N VAL A 185 7.03 -2.77 1.40
CA VAL A 185 7.95 -3.91 1.51
C VAL A 185 8.15 -4.50 0.13
N ASP A 186 9.38 -4.45 -0.38
CA ASP A 186 9.79 -5.05 -1.65
C ASP A 186 10.61 -6.30 -1.38
N VAL A 187 10.24 -7.42 -1.99
CA VAL A 187 10.96 -8.72 -1.90
C VAL A 187 11.47 -9.08 -3.28
N LYS A 188 12.78 -9.31 -3.44
CA LYS A 188 13.39 -9.72 -4.72
C LYS A 188 12.85 -11.08 -5.20
N HIS A 189 12.94 -11.29 -6.51
CA HIS A 189 12.70 -12.57 -7.14
C HIS A 189 13.67 -12.88 -8.27
#